data_263018d946c0d9549e462e48e23e9f57
#
_entry.id   263018d946c0d9549e462e48e23e9f57
#
_cell.length_a   1.000
_cell.length_b   1.000
_cell.length_c   1.000
_cell.angle_alpha   90.00
_cell.angle_beta   90.00
_cell.angle_gamma   90.00
#
_symmetry.space_group_name_H-M   'P 1'
#
loop_
_entity.id
_entity.type
_entity.pdbx_description
1 polymer ?
#
loop_
_entity_poly.entity_id
_entity_poly.type
_entity_poly.pdbx_seq_one_letter_code
_entity_poly.pdbx_strand_id
1 'polypeptide(L)'
;IEELATSNVIYLKNLPPELKSVSSFIYEGKFKKADHLCRDYLKNHPHDIEAMRLLARIGKELHVYDDAEFLLESCLIFDEDNIDVAIDYIDVLIKRQKYAKALEQASKLYEKDKTNLRFMLAYAVTLQQTNNQKEALELYDEILAIDKLNPEVLVSKGHLLKTFGDVNSSIKSYKSSYEIDKYYGDAYWSLANLKTYEFTDSEILQLEEMTKDEYVNENEKIYMNFALGKAYEDRGDYEKSFQNYQVGNSTKKQFTKFDLALF
;
A
#
# COMPACT_ATOMS: atom_id res chain seq x y z
N ILE A 1 12.14 10.29 -5.15
CA ILE A 1 12.78 9.22 -4.34
C ILE A 1 13.69 9.82 -3.28
N GLU A 2 14.59 10.75 -3.60
CA GLU A 2 15.48 11.40 -2.61
C GLU A 2 14.71 12.21 -1.56
N GLU A 3 13.67 12.93 -1.93
CA GLU A 3 12.85 13.71 -0.98
C GLU A 3 12.06 12.80 -0.02
N LEU A 4 11.46 11.72 -0.50
CA LEU A 4 10.78 10.72 0.34
C LEU A 4 11.74 9.99 1.28
N ALA A 5 12.93 9.61 0.79
CA ALA A 5 13.96 9.01 1.62
C ALA A 5 14.45 9.99 2.70
N THR A 6 14.61 11.25 2.35
CA THR A 6 15.00 12.33 3.28
C THR A 6 13.92 12.58 4.33
N SER A 7 12.65 12.62 3.94
CA SER A 7 11.49 12.78 4.83
C SER A 7 11.40 11.63 5.84
N ASN A 8 11.55 10.40 5.39
CA ASN A 8 11.55 9.21 6.26
C ASN A 8 12.73 9.19 7.24
N VAL A 9 13.91 9.64 6.81
CA VAL A 9 15.09 9.74 7.68
C VAL A 9 14.88 10.81 8.75
N ILE A 10 14.29 11.96 8.39
CA ILE A 10 13.98 13.02 9.34
C ILE A 10 12.92 12.56 10.33
N TYR A 11 11.86 11.92 9.85
CA TYR A 11 10.83 11.33 10.70
C TYR A 11 11.42 10.36 11.72
N LEU A 12 12.19 9.37 11.29
CA LEU A 12 12.83 8.40 12.18
C LEU A 12 13.81 9.06 13.18
N LYS A 13 14.51 10.11 12.77
CA LYS A 13 15.41 10.83 13.71
C LYS A 13 14.67 11.47 14.88
N ASN A 14 13.46 11.95 14.65
CA ASN A 14 12.66 12.66 15.64
C ASN A 14 11.89 11.75 16.60
N LEU A 15 11.77 10.45 16.29
CA LEU A 15 11.09 9.49 17.16
C LEU A 15 11.91 9.21 18.44
N PRO A 16 11.25 8.97 19.59
CA PRO A 16 11.86 8.34 20.75
C PRO A 16 12.54 7.00 20.39
N PRO A 17 13.62 6.60 21.09
CA PRO A 17 14.34 5.35 20.79
C PRO A 17 13.44 4.11 20.78
N GLU A 18 12.49 4.04 21.70
CA GLU A 18 11.51 2.95 21.79
C GLU A 18 10.64 2.89 20.54
N LEU A 19 10.12 4.04 20.07
CA LEU A 19 9.29 4.10 18.87
C LEU A 19 10.08 3.87 17.58
N LYS A 20 11.39 4.21 17.54
CA LYS A 20 12.28 3.78 16.46
C LYS A 20 12.34 2.26 16.35
N SER A 21 12.45 1.58 17.50
CA SER A 21 12.47 0.12 17.55
C SER A 21 11.12 -0.46 17.11
N VAL A 22 9.99 0.15 17.49
CA VAL A 22 8.64 -0.23 17.02
C VAL A 22 8.57 -0.10 15.50
N SER A 23 8.98 1.04 14.94
CA SER A 23 8.99 1.28 13.49
C SER A 23 9.86 0.25 12.74
N SER A 24 11.06 -0.09 13.27
CA SER A 24 11.92 -1.12 12.71
C SER A 24 11.24 -2.50 12.71
N PHE A 25 10.60 -2.89 13.81
CA PHE A 25 9.90 -4.16 13.89
C PHE A 25 8.69 -4.23 12.94
N ILE A 26 7.98 -3.11 12.72
CA ILE A 26 6.92 -3.05 11.71
C ILE A 26 7.51 -3.32 10.32
N TYR A 27 8.62 -2.63 9.97
CA TYR A 27 9.28 -2.81 8.69
C TYR A 27 9.78 -4.25 8.47
N GLU A 28 10.25 -4.91 9.53
CA GLU A 28 10.71 -6.30 9.52
C GLU A 28 9.55 -7.32 9.57
N GLY A 29 8.28 -6.89 9.60
CA GLY A 29 7.11 -7.77 9.73
C GLY A 29 6.97 -8.45 11.12
N LYS A 30 7.70 -7.97 12.13
CA LYS A 30 7.69 -8.51 13.50
C LYS A 30 6.59 -7.87 14.34
N PHE A 31 5.35 -7.92 13.86
CA PHE A 31 4.21 -7.16 14.41
C PHE A 31 3.92 -7.45 15.89
N LYS A 32 4.07 -8.70 16.38
CA LYS A 32 3.88 -9.02 17.80
C LYS A 32 4.87 -8.31 18.71
N LYS A 33 6.15 -8.20 18.27
CA LYS A 33 7.16 -7.47 19.05
C LYS A 33 6.90 -5.97 19.01
N ALA A 34 6.51 -5.46 17.85
CA ALA A 34 6.14 -4.07 17.68
C ALA A 34 4.94 -3.70 18.57
N ASP A 35 3.87 -4.51 18.57
CA ASP A 35 2.67 -4.31 19.40
C ASP A 35 3.01 -4.25 20.88
N HIS A 36 3.75 -5.26 21.37
CA HIS A 36 4.11 -5.33 22.79
C HIS A 36 4.92 -4.10 23.21
N LEU A 37 5.96 -3.74 22.47
CA LEU A 37 6.81 -2.60 22.79
C LEU A 37 6.03 -1.27 22.70
N CYS A 38 5.15 -1.13 21.70
CA CYS A 38 4.33 0.06 21.55
C CYS A 38 3.32 0.22 22.68
N ARG A 39 2.66 -0.86 23.10
CA ARG A 39 1.75 -0.85 24.25
C ARG A 39 2.47 -0.59 25.56
N ASP A 40 3.68 -1.10 25.75
CA ASP A 40 4.48 -0.82 26.95
C ASP A 40 4.88 0.68 27.01
N TYR A 41 5.23 1.27 25.89
CA TYR A 41 5.49 2.70 25.80
C TYR A 41 4.24 3.53 26.15
N LEU A 42 3.09 3.14 25.61
CA LEU A 42 1.82 3.85 25.87
C LEU A 42 1.33 3.78 27.31
N LYS A 43 1.78 2.79 28.13
CA LYS A 43 1.47 2.78 29.57
C LYS A 43 2.00 4.02 30.31
N ASN A 44 3.15 4.53 29.86
CA ASN A 44 3.78 5.72 30.44
C ASN A 44 3.47 7.01 29.67
N HIS A 45 3.01 6.87 28.40
CA HIS A 45 2.72 7.99 27.48
C HIS A 45 1.35 7.77 26.81
N PRO A 46 0.23 7.75 27.58
CA PRO A 46 -1.08 7.27 27.10
C PRO A 46 -1.70 8.11 25.99
N HIS A 47 -1.22 9.33 25.76
CA HIS A 47 -1.71 10.26 24.75
C HIS A 47 -0.66 10.60 23.68
N ASP A 48 0.40 9.80 23.58
CA ASP A 48 1.39 9.99 22.52
C ASP A 48 0.79 9.58 21.17
N ILE A 49 0.51 10.61 20.35
CA ILE A 49 -0.17 10.46 19.06
C ILE A 49 0.61 9.55 18.11
N GLU A 50 1.94 9.68 18.11
CA GLU A 50 2.76 8.87 17.20
C GLU A 50 2.80 7.39 17.62
N ALA A 51 2.85 7.10 18.93
CA ALA A 51 2.75 5.74 19.43
C ALA A 51 1.37 5.12 19.13
N MET A 52 0.28 5.89 19.31
CA MET A 52 -1.07 5.44 18.96
C MET A 52 -1.21 5.20 17.46
N ARG A 53 -0.63 6.07 16.62
CA ARG A 53 -0.60 5.91 15.17
C ARG A 53 0.19 4.67 14.73
N LEU A 54 1.37 4.41 15.31
CA LEU A 54 2.14 3.19 15.06
C LEU A 54 1.38 1.93 15.48
N LEU A 55 0.66 1.98 16.62
CA LEU A 55 -0.18 0.87 17.07
C LEU A 55 -1.36 0.64 16.11
N ALA A 56 -1.98 1.70 15.60
CA ALA A 56 -3.02 1.59 14.57
C ALA A 56 -2.48 0.99 13.27
N ARG A 57 -1.26 1.35 12.87
CA ARG A 57 -0.58 0.75 11.72
C ARG A 57 -0.34 -0.75 11.92
N ILE A 58 0.09 -1.16 13.11
CA ILE A 58 0.23 -2.58 13.45
C ILE A 58 -1.13 -3.28 13.37
N GLY A 59 -2.19 -2.68 13.91
CA GLY A 59 -3.55 -3.19 13.83
C GLY A 59 -4.02 -3.37 12.37
N LYS A 60 -3.69 -2.43 11.49
CA LYS A 60 -3.98 -2.52 10.06
C LYS A 60 -3.28 -3.72 9.40
N GLU A 61 -2.00 -3.93 9.68
CA GLU A 61 -1.23 -5.07 9.15
C GLU A 61 -1.74 -6.42 9.67
N LEU A 62 -2.27 -6.43 10.88
CA LEU A 62 -2.88 -7.61 11.50
C LEU A 62 -4.38 -7.78 11.17
N HIS A 63 -4.93 -6.90 10.31
CA HIS A 63 -6.36 -6.85 9.94
C HIS A 63 -7.32 -6.59 11.12
N VAL A 64 -6.83 -6.01 12.22
CA VAL A 64 -7.63 -5.58 13.38
C VAL A 64 -8.06 -4.11 13.16
N TYR A 65 -8.91 -3.92 12.17
CA TYR A 65 -9.27 -2.57 11.71
C TYR A 65 -10.13 -1.79 12.71
N ASP A 66 -10.88 -2.47 13.58
CA ASP A 66 -11.70 -1.81 14.61
C ASP A 66 -10.83 -1.05 15.60
N ASP A 67 -9.79 -1.69 16.10
CA ASP A 67 -8.84 -1.08 17.04
C ASP A 67 -8.05 0.04 16.35
N ALA A 68 -7.64 -0.17 15.09
CA ALA A 68 -6.93 0.84 14.32
C ALA A 68 -7.80 2.09 14.11
N GLU A 69 -9.08 1.94 13.77
CA GLU A 69 -10.02 3.07 13.64
C GLU A 69 -10.15 3.82 14.96
N PHE A 70 -10.38 3.11 16.08
CA PHE A 70 -10.52 3.72 17.40
C PHE A 70 -9.29 4.53 17.81
N LEU A 71 -8.09 3.99 17.58
CA LEU A 71 -6.84 4.67 17.89
C LEU A 71 -6.67 5.96 17.05
N LEU A 72 -6.96 5.90 15.76
CA LEU A 72 -6.82 7.05 14.86
C LEU A 72 -7.89 8.11 15.14
N GLU A 73 -9.13 7.72 15.47
CA GLU A 73 -10.15 8.67 15.96
C GLU A 73 -9.69 9.37 17.25
N SER A 74 -9.10 8.62 18.17
CA SER A 74 -8.57 9.18 19.41
C SER A 74 -7.41 10.16 19.14
N CYS A 75 -6.52 9.85 18.20
CA CYS A 75 -5.45 10.77 17.78
C CYS A 75 -6.03 12.08 17.24
N LEU A 76 -7.08 12.03 16.40
CA LEU A 76 -7.71 13.23 15.85
C LEU A 76 -8.46 14.06 16.89
N ILE A 77 -8.86 13.48 18.03
CA ILE A 77 -9.40 14.23 19.15
C ILE A 77 -8.29 15.05 19.84
N PHE A 78 -7.06 14.52 19.92
CA PHE A 78 -5.93 15.22 20.55
C PHE A 78 -5.27 16.23 19.60
N ASP A 79 -5.26 15.95 18.30
CA ASP A 79 -4.68 16.81 17.26
C ASP A 79 -5.51 16.69 15.96
N GLU A 80 -6.53 17.54 15.84
CA GLU A 80 -7.49 17.55 14.72
C GLU A 80 -6.82 17.86 13.37
N ASP A 81 -5.71 18.60 13.40
CA ASP A 81 -5.01 19.04 12.20
C ASP A 81 -3.88 18.10 11.78
N ASN A 82 -3.71 16.95 12.43
CA ASN A 82 -2.68 15.99 12.11
C ASN A 82 -2.96 15.27 10.78
N ILE A 83 -2.28 15.74 9.75
CA ILE A 83 -2.46 15.28 8.36
C ILE A 83 -2.16 13.80 8.23
N ASP A 84 -1.07 13.33 8.86
CA ASP A 84 -0.65 11.94 8.75
C ASP A 84 -1.66 10.99 9.39
N VAL A 85 -2.20 11.35 10.55
CA VAL A 85 -3.27 10.61 11.22
C VAL A 85 -4.54 10.62 10.37
N ALA A 86 -4.91 11.75 9.79
CA ALA A 86 -6.11 11.86 8.96
C ALA A 86 -6.03 10.98 7.70
N ILE A 87 -4.87 10.91 7.05
CA ILE A 87 -4.66 10.02 5.89
C ILE A 87 -4.71 8.55 6.31
N ASP A 88 -4.04 8.16 7.41
CA ASP A 88 -4.09 6.80 7.93
C ASP A 88 -5.53 6.40 8.33
N TYR A 89 -6.32 7.36 8.85
CA TYR A 89 -7.70 7.15 9.22
C TYR A 89 -8.59 6.90 7.99
N ILE A 90 -8.42 7.68 6.91
CA ILE A 90 -9.14 7.48 5.65
C ILE A 90 -8.85 6.08 5.10
N ASP A 91 -7.58 5.64 5.10
CA ASP A 91 -7.20 4.29 4.62
C ASP A 91 -7.89 3.19 5.46
N VAL A 92 -7.89 3.30 6.79
CA VAL A 92 -8.58 2.34 7.66
C VAL A 92 -10.08 2.33 7.41
N LEU A 93 -10.72 3.49 7.21
CA LEU A 93 -12.14 3.57 6.88
C LEU A 93 -12.46 2.85 5.55
N ILE A 94 -11.60 3.00 4.55
CA ILE A 94 -11.72 2.28 3.27
C ILE A 94 -11.60 0.76 3.49
N LYS A 95 -10.61 0.30 4.27
CA LYS A 95 -10.45 -1.13 4.61
C LYS A 95 -11.68 -1.70 5.35
N ARG A 96 -12.33 -0.88 6.15
CA ARG A 96 -13.59 -1.22 6.83
C ARG A 96 -14.85 -1.04 5.97
N GLN A 97 -14.71 -0.66 4.72
CA GLN A 97 -15.82 -0.38 3.79
C GLN A 97 -16.75 0.75 4.27
N LYS A 98 -16.25 1.64 5.13
CA LYS A 98 -16.99 2.83 5.60
C LYS A 98 -16.82 4.00 4.61
N TYR A 99 -17.15 3.74 3.35
CA TYR A 99 -16.82 4.63 2.23
C TYR A 99 -17.41 6.04 2.37
N ALA A 100 -18.63 6.17 2.91
CA ALA A 100 -19.24 7.49 3.11
C ALA A 100 -18.45 8.36 4.09
N LYS A 101 -18.01 7.77 5.21
CA LYS A 101 -17.19 8.44 6.22
C LYS A 101 -15.79 8.75 5.68
N ALA A 102 -15.19 7.81 4.93
CA ALA A 102 -13.92 8.02 4.27
C ALA A 102 -13.98 9.19 3.28
N LEU A 103 -15.05 9.28 2.48
CA LEU A 103 -15.25 10.35 1.51
C LEU A 103 -15.42 11.72 2.20
N GLU A 104 -16.14 11.77 3.31
CA GLU A 104 -16.29 13.01 4.11
C GLU A 104 -14.91 13.50 4.60
N GLN A 105 -14.08 12.61 5.16
CA GLN A 105 -12.76 12.99 5.68
C GLN A 105 -11.80 13.37 4.55
N ALA A 106 -11.76 12.60 3.46
CA ALA A 106 -10.91 12.88 2.32
C ALA A 106 -11.29 14.21 1.63
N SER A 107 -12.60 14.48 1.49
CA SER A 107 -13.07 15.76 0.95
C SER A 107 -12.66 16.94 1.83
N LYS A 108 -12.74 16.82 3.16
CA LYS A 108 -12.28 17.88 4.08
C LYS A 108 -10.79 18.19 3.90
N LEU A 109 -9.93 17.16 3.72
CA LEU A 109 -8.52 17.37 3.45
C LEU A 109 -8.29 18.03 2.08
N TYR A 110 -8.96 17.54 1.05
CA TYR A 110 -8.85 18.07 -0.30
C TYR A 110 -9.28 19.54 -0.38
N GLU A 111 -10.37 19.93 0.31
CA GLU A 111 -10.82 21.33 0.37
C GLU A 111 -9.86 22.26 1.14
N LYS A 112 -9.04 21.74 2.07
CA LYS A 112 -7.99 22.53 2.75
C LYS A 112 -6.88 22.96 1.77
N ASP A 113 -6.46 22.08 0.86
CA ASP A 113 -5.45 22.37 -0.16
C ASP A 113 -5.59 21.40 -1.35
N LYS A 114 -6.24 21.89 -2.41
CA LYS A 114 -6.50 21.12 -3.65
C LYS A 114 -5.24 20.84 -4.48
N THR A 115 -4.12 21.46 -4.15
CA THR A 115 -2.84 21.27 -4.85
C THR A 115 -1.91 20.31 -4.13
N ASN A 116 -2.25 19.90 -2.92
CA ASN A 116 -1.46 18.94 -2.15
C ASN A 116 -1.69 17.52 -2.70
N LEU A 117 -0.63 16.95 -3.29
CA LEU A 117 -0.69 15.62 -3.94
C LEU A 117 -1.17 14.51 -2.99
N ARG A 118 -0.85 14.57 -1.70
CA ARG A 118 -1.29 13.57 -0.71
C ARG A 118 -2.81 13.65 -0.49
N PHE A 119 -3.37 14.87 -0.47
CA PHE A 119 -4.81 15.08 -0.30
C PHE A 119 -5.56 14.68 -1.56
N MET A 120 -5.04 15.07 -2.73
CA MET A 120 -5.57 14.65 -4.01
C MET A 120 -5.64 13.13 -4.11
N LEU A 121 -4.55 12.43 -3.74
CA LEU A 121 -4.48 10.97 -3.81
C LEU A 121 -5.46 10.31 -2.84
N ALA A 122 -5.52 10.76 -1.59
CA ALA A 122 -6.46 10.24 -0.60
C ALA A 122 -7.92 10.41 -1.05
N TYR A 123 -8.25 11.56 -1.66
CA TYR A 123 -9.57 11.82 -2.20
C TYR A 123 -9.87 10.97 -3.43
N ALA A 124 -8.94 10.87 -4.39
CA ALA A 124 -9.09 10.04 -5.59
C ALA A 124 -9.31 8.55 -5.27
N VAL A 125 -8.51 7.99 -4.36
CA VAL A 125 -8.65 6.59 -3.91
C VAL A 125 -10.02 6.38 -3.26
N THR A 126 -10.50 7.34 -2.49
CA THR A 126 -11.81 7.26 -1.84
C THR A 126 -12.96 7.37 -2.85
N LEU A 127 -12.85 8.27 -3.83
CA LEU A 127 -13.80 8.40 -4.94
C LEU A 127 -13.90 7.11 -5.76
N GLN A 128 -12.77 6.42 -5.95
CA GLN A 128 -12.74 5.14 -6.67
C GLN A 128 -13.57 4.05 -5.96
N GLN A 129 -13.64 4.07 -4.63
CA GLN A 129 -14.43 3.12 -3.84
C GLN A 129 -15.91 3.49 -3.74
N THR A 130 -16.27 4.66 -4.24
CA THR A 130 -17.66 5.17 -4.29
C THR A 130 -18.15 5.17 -5.73
N ASN A 131 -19.35 5.64 -5.96
CA ASN A 131 -19.91 5.71 -7.33
C ASN A 131 -19.36 6.91 -8.16
N ASN A 132 -18.23 7.52 -7.73
CA ASN A 132 -17.64 8.73 -8.31
C ASN A 132 -16.36 8.41 -9.13
N GLN A 133 -16.35 7.26 -9.78
CA GLN A 133 -15.15 6.73 -10.46
C GLN A 133 -14.63 7.62 -11.61
N LYS A 134 -15.51 8.39 -12.29
CA LYS A 134 -15.07 9.32 -13.34
C LYS A 134 -14.25 10.48 -12.77
N GLU A 135 -14.75 11.07 -11.68
CA GLU A 135 -14.03 12.13 -10.95
C GLU A 135 -12.68 11.63 -10.41
N ALA A 136 -12.64 10.38 -9.91
CA ALA A 136 -11.39 9.75 -9.50
C ALA A 136 -10.38 9.64 -10.66
N LEU A 137 -10.85 9.30 -11.87
CA LEU A 137 -9.98 9.19 -13.04
C LEU A 137 -9.41 10.56 -13.45
N GLU A 138 -10.24 11.60 -13.46
CA GLU A 138 -9.81 12.98 -13.75
C GLU A 138 -8.76 13.44 -12.73
N LEU A 139 -8.97 13.14 -11.45
CA LEU A 139 -8.05 13.52 -10.39
C LEU A 139 -6.71 12.74 -10.46
N TYR A 140 -6.73 11.46 -10.86
CA TYR A 140 -5.48 10.74 -11.15
C TYR A 140 -4.71 11.36 -12.33
N ASP A 141 -5.41 11.85 -13.35
CA ASP A 141 -4.78 12.55 -14.47
C ASP A 141 -4.16 13.88 -14.04
N GLU A 142 -4.83 14.65 -13.17
CA GLU A 142 -4.29 15.87 -12.58
C GLU A 142 -3.04 15.58 -11.73
N ILE A 143 -3.07 14.55 -10.88
CA ILE A 143 -1.90 14.14 -10.08
C ILE A 143 -0.73 13.80 -11.01
N LEU A 144 -0.96 13.01 -12.06
CA LEU A 144 0.08 12.61 -13.01
C LEU A 144 0.57 13.76 -13.91
N ALA A 145 -0.20 14.82 -14.04
CA ALA A 145 0.27 16.04 -14.71
C ALA A 145 1.32 16.81 -13.87
N ILE A 146 1.20 16.72 -12.53
CA ILE A 146 2.12 17.35 -11.58
C ILE A 146 3.30 16.40 -11.28
N ASP A 147 3.02 15.16 -10.91
CA ASP A 147 4.01 14.12 -10.60
C ASP A 147 3.90 12.97 -11.62
N LYS A 148 4.64 13.12 -12.73
CA LYS A 148 4.63 12.16 -13.84
C LYS A 148 5.27 10.81 -13.49
N LEU A 149 6.08 10.76 -12.44
CA LEU A 149 6.89 9.60 -12.06
C LEU A 149 6.32 8.88 -10.83
N ASN A 150 5.00 8.80 -10.73
CA ASN A 150 4.31 8.16 -9.61
C ASN A 150 3.75 6.77 -10.01
N PRO A 151 4.45 5.67 -9.70
CA PRO A 151 4.04 4.33 -10.09
C PRO A 151 2.74 3.88 -9.41
N GLU A 152 2.49 4.29 -8.16
CA GLU A 152 1.29 3.96 -7.40
C GLU A 152 0.04 4.55 -8.04
N VAL A 153 0.09 5.83 -8.45
CA VAL A 153 -1.03 6.50 -9.11
C VAL A 153 -1.32 5.87 -10.47
N LEU A 154 -0.28 5.47 -11.20
CA LEU A 154 -0.45 4.77 -12.47
C LEU A 154 -1.14 3.42 -12.30
N VAL A 155 -0.81 2.63 -11.27
CA VAL A 155 -1.49 1.37 -10.97
C VAL A 155 -2.94 1.64 -10.56
N SER A 156 -3.20 2.61 -9.70
CA SER A 156 -4.56 3.00 -9.28
C SER A 156 -5.42 3.41 -10.47
N LYS A 157 -4.87 4.23 -11.37
CA LYS A 157 -5.51 4.61 -12.64
C LYS A 157 -5.77 3.39 -13.52
N GLY A 158 -4.81 2.47 -13.62
CA GLY A 158 -4.96 1.22 -14.35
C GLY A 158 -6.12 0.35 -13.84
N HIS A 159 -6.27 0.25 -12.53
CA HIS A 159 -7.40 -0.46 -11.90
C HIS A 159 -8.75 0.17 -12.26
N LEU A 160 -8.80 1.48 -12.27
CA LEU A 160 -10.03 2.21 -12.61
C LEU A 160 -10.39 2.04 -14.09
N LEU A 161 -9.41 2.15 -14.99
CA LEU A 161 -9.58 1.91 -16.42
C LEU A 161 -10.06 0.48 -16.71
N LYS A 162 -9.48 -0.52 -16.00
CA LYS A 162 -9.95 -1.91 -16.05
C LYS A 162 -11.42 -2.02 -15.67
N THR A 163 -11.85 -1.32 -14.63
CA THR A 163 -13.26 -1.32 -14.17
C THR A 163 -14.19 -0.72 -15.22
N PHE A 164 -13.72 0.26 -16.00
CA PHE A 164 -14.47 0.81 -17.15
C PHE A 164 -14.43 -0.07 -18.40
N GLY A 165 -13.68 -1.16 -18.39
CA GLY A 165 -13.50 -2.06 -19.53
C GLY A 165 -12.46 -1.57 -20.54
N ASP A 166 -11.75 -0.47 -20.29
CA ASP A 166 -10.64 -0.02 -21.12
C ASP A 166 -9.35 -0.76 -20.77
N VAL A 167 -9.31 -2.03 -21.20
CA VAL A 167 -8.19 -2.93 -20.94
C VAL A 167 -6.88 -2.41 -21.56
N ASN A 168 -6.94 -1.81 -22.75
CA ASN A 168 -5.75 -1.32 -23.43
C ASN A 168 -5.07 -0.16 -22.69
N SER A 169 -5.85 0.79 -22.20
CA SER A 169 -5.32 1.90 -21.40
C SER A 169 -4.87 1.42 -20.01
N SER A 170 -5.54 0.43 -19.44
CA SER A 170 -5.13 -0.23 -18.19
C SER A 170 -3.76 -0.88 -18.33
N ILE A 171 -3.52 -1.66 -19.41
CA ILE A 171 -2.20 -2.25 -19.72
C ILE A 171 -1.12 -1.16 -19.82
N LYS A 172 -1.40 -0.07 -20.56
CA LYS A 172 -0.45 1.05 -20.68
C LYS A 172 -0.09 1.65 -19.33
N SER A 173 -1.08 1.87 -18.47
CA SER A 173 -0.87 2.44 -17.14
C SER A 173 0.01 1.54 -16.25
N TYR A 174 -0.24 0.22 -16.23
CA TYR A 174 0.57 -0.73 -15.48
C TYR A 174 2.00 -0.83 -16.04
N LYS A 175 2.16 -0.81 -17.38
CA LYS A 175 3.48 -0.82 -18.02
C LYS A 175 4.27 0.43 -17.67
N SER A 176 3.67 1.60 -17.79
CA SER A 176 4.32 2.85 -17.40
C SER A 176 4.73 2.87 -15.93
N SER A 177 3.97 2.20 -15.04
CA SER A 177 4.32 2.09 -13.63
C SER A 177 5.65 1.35 -13.43
N TYR A 178 5.81 0.14 -13.99
CA TYR A 178 7.06 -0.60 -13.82
C TYR A 178 8.22 -0.07 -14.69
N GLU A 179 7.95 0.69 -15.75
CA GLU A 179 8.97 1.42 -16.49
C GLU A 179 9.59 2.55 -15.65
N ILE A 180 8.80 3.16 -14.75
CA ILE A 180 9.27 4.17 -13.79
C ILE A 180 10.00 3.50 -12.62
N ASP A 181 9.39 2.50 -12.02
CA ASP A 181 9.98 1.71 -10.95
C ASP A 181 9.87 0.22 -11.26
N LYS A 182 10.97 -0.34 -11.78
CA LYS A 182 11.02 -1.76 -12.15
C LYS A 182 10.80 -2.70 -10.97
N TYR A 183 10.95 -2.23 -9.73
CA TYR A 183 10.75 -3.02 -8.53
C TYR A 183 9.32 -2.94 -7.97
N TYR A 184 8.44 -2.16 -8.60
CA TYR A 184 7.04 -2.04 -8.17
C TYR A 184 6.23 -3.27 -8.60
N GLY A 185 6.24 -4.30 -7.77
CA GLY A 185 5.69 -5.63 -8.06
C GLY A 185 4.19 -5.66 -8.35
N ASP A 186 3.42 -4.75 -7.72
CA ASP A 186 1.97 -4.67 -7.94
C ASP A 186 1.61 -4.38 -9.41
N ALA A 187 2.44 -3.63 -10.13
CA ALA A 187 2.22 -3.36 -11.55
C ALA A 187 2.24 -4.66 -12.38
N TYR A 188 3.20 -5.54 -12.13
CA TYR A 188 3.30 -6.84 -12.81
C TYR A 188 2.16 -7.77 -12.43
N TRP A 189 1.81 -7.83 -11.14
CA TRP A 189 0.67 -8.63 -10.69
C TRP A 189 -0.65 -8.12 -11.27
N SER A 190 -0.82 -6.81 -11.37
CA SER A 190 -1.99 -6.19 -11.97
C SER A 190 -2.14 -6.53 -13.46
N LEU A 191 -1.02 -6.60 -14.21
CA LEU A 191 -1.00 -7.10 -15.58
C LEU A 191 -1.38 -8.58 -15.66
N ALA A 192 -0.80 -9.43 -14.82
CA ALA A 192 -1.11 -10.85 -14.74
C ALA A 192 -2.60 -11.09 -14.46
N ASN A 193 -3.20 -10.29 -13.58
CA ASN A 193 -4.62 -10.34 -13.21
C ASN A 193 -5.59 -9.87 -14.30
N LEU A 194 -5.12 -9.29 -15.38
CA LEU A 194 -5.98 -8.98 -16.54
C LEU A 194 -6.41 -10.26 -17.27
N LYS A 195 -5.64 -11.36 -17.15
CA LYS A 195 -5.85 -12.65 -17.81
C LYS A 195 -5.83 -12.59 -19.35
N THR A 196 -5.62 -11.42 -19.91
CA THR A 196 -5.54 -11.16 -21.36
C THR A 196 -4.19 -10.62 -21.77
N TYR A 197 -3.30 -10.39 -20.79
CA TYR A 197 -1.94 -9.95 -21.01
C TYR A 197 -0.98 -11.14 -20.98
N GLU A 198 -0.22 -11.30 -22.04
CA GLU A 198 0.83 -12.33 -22.14
C GLU A 198 2.20 -11.66 -21.96
N PHE A 199 2.93 -12.10 -20.95
CA PHE A 199 4.29 -11.60 -20.71
C PHE A 199 5.25 -12.05 -21.79
N THR A 200 6.08 -11.14 -22.28
CA THR A 200 7.18 -11.44 -23.21
C THR A 200 8.30 -12.21 -22.50
N ASP A 201 9.19 -12.85 -23.29
CA ASP A 201 10.35 -13.56 -22.73
C ASP A 201 11.26 -12.61 -21.94
N SER A 202 11.43 -11.38 -22.41
CA SER A 202 12.24 -10.37 -21.74
C SER A 202 11.64 -9.92 -20.40
N GLU A 203 10.33 -9.76 -20.32
CA GLU A 203 9.65 -9.42 -19.06
C GLU A 203 9.74 -10.55 -18.03
N ILE A 204 9.64 -11.81 -18.47
CA ILE A 204 9.79 -12.97 -17.59
C ILE A 204 11.22 -13.07 -17.06
N LEU A 205 12.24 -12.95 -17.92
CA LEU A 205 13.64 -12.95 -17.50
C LEU A 205 13.93 -11.84 -16.50
N GLN A 206 13.42 -10.63 -16.75
CA GLN A 206 13.56 -9.49 -15.84
C GLN A 206 12.92 -9.78 -14.47
N LEU A 207 11.72 -10.35 -14.45
CA LEU A 207 11.04 -10.73 -13.20
C LEU A 207 11.82 -11.81 -12.44
N GLU A 208 12.35 -12.83 -13.15
CA GLU A 208 13.18 -13.86 -12.52
C GLU A 208 14.48 -13.32 -11.89
N GLU A 209 15.09 -12.32 -12.51
CA GLU A 209 16.27 -11.66 -11.95
C GLU A 209 15.89 -10.84 -10.70
N MET A 210 14.83 -10.07 -10.78
CA MET A 210 14.40 -9.21 -9.67
C MET A 210 13.93 -10.01 -8.44
N THR A 211 13.30 -11.17 -8.63
CA THR A 211 12.92 -12.03 -7.48
C THR A 211 14.12 -12.58 -6.70
N LYS A 212 15.31 -12.63 -7.32
CA LYS A 212 16.57 -13.08 -6.70
C LYS A 212 17.39 -11.93 -6.11
N ASP A 213 17.05 -10.69 -6.43
CA ASP A 213 17.77 -9.52 -5.96
C ASP A 213 17.51 -9.28 -4.47
N GLU A 214 18.57 -9.22 -3.66
CA GLU A 214 18.49 -9.03 -2.21
C GLU A 214 18.00 -7.64 -1.80
N TYR A 215 18.08 -6.65 -2.71
CA TYR A 215 17.63 -5.28 -2.45
C TYR A 215 16.14 -5.09 -2.70
N VAL A 216 15.47 -6.05 -3.33
CA VAL A 216 14.02 -5.98 -3.55
C VAL A 216 13.28 -6.36 -2.27
N ASN A 217 12.32 -5.53 -1.89
CA ASN A 217 11.47 -5.77 -0.73
C ASN A 217 10.68 -7.08 -0.91
N GLU A 218 10.54 -7.85 0.16
CA GLU A 218 9.84 -9.14 0.16
C GLU A 218 8.36 -9.01 -0.26
N ASN A 219 7.69 -7.91 0.06
CA ASN A 219 6.32 -7.66 -0.41
C ASN A 219 6.27 -7.53 -1.95
N GLU A 220 7.22 -6.85 -2.55
CA GLU A 220 7.31 -6.73 -4.01
C GLU A 220 7.62 -8.09 -4.65
N LYS A 221 8.51 -8.89 -4.04
CA LYS A 221 8.80 -10.25 -4.49
C LYS A 221 7.57 -11.16 -4.47
N ILE A 222 6.65 -10.99 -3.50
CA ILE A 222 5.40 -11.74 -3.46
C ILE A 222 4.59 -11.48 -4.73
N TYR A 223 4.39 -10.22 -5.10
CA TYR A 223 3.67 -9.84 -6.31
C TYR A 223 4.36 -10.33 -7.58
N MET A 224 5.68 -10.19 -7.67
CA MET A 224 6.48 -10.67 -8.81
C MET A 224 6.40 -12.18 -8.97
N ASN A 225 6.47 -12.96 -7.88
CA ASN A 225 6.30 -14.40 -7.92
C ASN A 225 4.89 -14.81 -8.37
N PHE A 226 3.85 -14.10 -7.95
CA PHE A 226 2.49 -14.36 -8.45
C PHE A 226 2.37 -14.02 -9.94
N ALA A 227 2.99 -12.94 -10.41
CA ALA A 227 3.02 -12.60 -11.83
C ALA A 227 3.76 -13.66 -12.66
N LEU A 228 4.92 -14.14 -12.18
CA LEU A 228 5.67 -15.25 -12.79
C LEU A 228 4.86 -16.55 -12.81
N GLY A 229 4.18 -16.86 -11.70
CA GLY A 229 3.28 -18.02 -11.62
C GLY A 229 2.25 -18.00 -12.73
N LYS A 230 1.59 -16.84 -12.95
CA LYS A 230 0.61 -16.67 -14.03
C LYS A 230 1.26 -16.69 -15.41
N ALA A 231 2.41 -16.05 -15.60
CA ALA A 231 3.12 -16.03 -16.87
C ALA A 231 3.52 -17.44 -17.33
N TYR A 232 4.00 -18.29 -16.42
CA TYR A 232 4.31 -19.69 -16.74
C TYR A 232 3.07 -20.56 -16.93
N GLU A 233 1.98 -20.29 -16.19
CA GLU A 233 0.68 -20.94 -16.44
C GLU A 233 0.19 -20.71 -17.88
N ASP A 234 0.25 -19.47 -18.37
CA ASP A 234 -0.18 -19.09 -19.71
C ASP A 234 0.68 -19.76 -20.81
N ARG A 235 1.93 -20.11 -20.48
CA ARG A 235 2.84 -20.86 -21.36
C ARG A 235 2.74 -22.37 -21.26
N GLY A 236 1.92 -22.89 -20.34
CA GLY A 236 1.78 -24.32 -20.07
C GLY A 236 2.93 -24.95 -19.30
N ASP A 237 3.87 -24.14 -18.77
CA ASP A 237 4.93 -24.61 -17.86
C ASP A 237 4.38 -24.63 -16.41
N TYR A 238 3.54 -25.64 -16.15
CA TYR A 238 2.86 -25.77 -14.86
C TYR A 238 3.79 -26.05 -13.68
N GLU A 239 4.97 -26.63 -13.94
CA GLU A 239 5.95 -26.86 -12.88
C GLU A 239 6.53 -25.56 -12.36
N LYS A 240 7.01 -24.69 -13.25
CA LYS A 240 7.51 -23.37 -12.87
C LYS A 240 6.39 -22.48 -12.33
N SER A 241 5.19 -22.56 -12.89
CA SER A 241 4.02 -21.87 -12.39
C SER A 241 3.75 -22.21 -10.92
N PHE A 242 3.68 -23.50 -10.59
CA PHE A 242 3.46 -23.97 -9.22
C PHE A 242 4.56 -23.54 -8.27
N GLN A 243 5.84 -23.64 -8.67
CA GLN A 243 6.98 -23.22 -7.87
C GLN A 243 6.90 -21.72 -7.51
N ASN A 244 6.59 -20.85 -8.48
CA ASN A 244 6.46 -19.43 -8.23
C ASN A 244 5.27 -19.10 -7.32
N TYR A 245 4.10 -19.68 -7.54
CA TYR A 245 2.96 -19.53 -6.62
C TYR A 245 3.27 -20.03 -5.21
N GLN A 246 4.01 -21.13 -5.08
CA GLN A 246 4.42 -21.67 -3.79
C GLN A 246 5.37 -20.72 -3.05
N VAL A 247 6.35 -20.15 -3.75
CA VAL A 247 7.27 -19.13 -3.19
C VAL A 247 6.49 -17.92 -2.74
N GLY A 248 5.65 -17.32 -3.60
CA GLY A 248 4.84 -16.16 -3.26
C GLY A 248 3.93 -16.41 -2.05
N ASN A 249 3.25 -17.55 -2.00
CA ASN A 249 2.37 -17.92 -0.88
C ASN A 249 3.15 -18.17 0.41
N SER A 250 4.29 -18.87 0.36
CA SER A 250 5.11 -19.16 1.55
C SER A 250 5.72 -17.88 2.14
N THR A 251 6.18 -16.97 1.29
CA THR A 251 6.67 -15.65 1.72
C THR A 251 5.53 -14.85 2.34
N LYS A 252 4.38 -14.74 1.67
CA LYS A 252 3.21 -14.05 2.20
C LYS A 252 2.77 -14.60 3.55
N LYS A 253 2.79 -15.94 3.73
CA LYS A 253 2.44 -16.59 4.99
C LYS A 253 3.36 -16.20 6.15
N GLN A 254 4.62 -15.86 5.89
CA GLN A 254 5.54 -15.42 6.95
C GLN A 254 5.13 -14.04 7.51
N PHE A 255 4.58 -13.17 6.67
CA PHE A 255 4.07 -11.86 7.07
C PHE A 255 2.65 -11.92 7.64
N THR A 256 1.82 -12.86 7.17
CA THR A 256 0.43 -13.04 7.61
C THR A 256 0.28 -14.19 8.60
N LYS A 257 1.19 -14.33 9.59
CA LYS A 257 1.04 -15.36 10.62
C LYS A 257 -0.27 -15.14 11.39
N PHE A 258 -1.31 -15.85 10.94
CA PHE A 258 -2.56 -15.98 11.66
C PHE A 258 -2.28 -16.75 12.94
N ASP A 259 -2.40 -16.11 14.09
CA ASP A 259 -2.24 -16.74 15.39
C ASP A 259 -3.61 -16.90 16.03
N LEU A 260 -4.09 -18.15 16.02
CA LEU A 260 -5.37 -18.54 16.66
C LEU A 260 -5.43 -18.17 18.16
N ALA A 261 -4.28 -17.87 18.79
CA ALA A 261 -4.25 -17.50 20.21
C ALA A 261 -4.55 -16.00 20.45
N LEU A 262 -4.76 -15.22 19.40
CA LEU A 262 -5.18 -13.79 19.49
C LEU A 262 -6.70 -13.60 19.35
N PHE A 263 -7.46 -14.67 19.17
CA PHE A 263 -8.92 -14.75 19.18
C PHE A 263 -9.39 -15.60 20.35
#